data_d522df22bc1b0acb6b48c30af5f5bf0d
#
_entry.id   d522df22bc1b0acb6b48c30af5f5bf0d
#
_cell.length_a   1.000
_cell.length_b   1.000
_cell.length_c   1.000
_cell.angle_alpha   90.00
_cell.angle_beta   90.00
_cell.angle_gamma   90.00
#
_symmetry.space_group_name_H-M   'P 1'
#
loop_
_entity.id
_entity.type
_entity.pdbx_description
1 polymer ?
#
loop_
_entity_poly.entity_id
_entity_poly.type
_entity_poly.pdbx_seq_one_letter_code
_entity_poly.pdbx_strand_id
1 'polypeptide(L)'
;MAGFDIESTGPDPLTARIVTACIVQCGGDQPVNAANWLTDVDGEMIPDEAAAIHGISTEQARAEGAPLAEAVTEIIAGLTQAILSGIPIVAMNARYDLTLLDREAERLGLAALPAGPVIDPFVIDKQVDKYRPGKRTLTALCQHYAVPLDAAHSADADAIAACRVAWRQGAQHPALSLMTLDELHTAQTKWAAEQAASLQEYFRKKDPQAVVEGAWPIIPRQQEGAR
;
A
#
# COMPACT_ATOMS: atom_id res chain seq x y z
N MET A 1 -1.31 12.56 8.33
CA MET A 1 -1.45 11.35 7.51
C MET A 1 -0.43 10.34 8.01
N ALA A 2 -0.78 9.05 8.02
CA ALA A 2 0.13 7.95 8.28
C ALA A 2 0.48 7.29 6.94
N GLY A 3 1.64 7.63 6.36
CA GLY A 3 2.16 6.98 5.18
C GLY A 3 2.59 5.56 5.53
N PHE A 4 2.25 4.60 4.67
CA PHE A 4 2.58 3.20 4.84
C PHE A 4 3.07 2.63 3.53
N ASP A 5 4.17 1.87 3.58
CA ASP A 5 4.78 1.22 2.43
C ASP A 5 5.48 -0.06 2.86
N ILE A 6 5.50 -1.07 1.98
CA ILE A 6 6.10 -2.38 2.21
C ILE A 6 6.98 -2.75 1.02
N GLU A 7 8.22 -3.20 1.28
CA GLU A 7 8.98 -4.00 0.34
C GLU A 7 8.81 -5.49 0.65
N SER A 8 8.78 -6.32 -0.38
CA SER A 8 8.33 -7.70 -0.24
C SER A 8 9.11 -8.69 -1.11
N THR A 9 8.92 -9.98 -0.86
CA THR A 9 9.55 -11.06 -1.62
C THR A 9 8.99 -11.25 -3.03
N GLY A 10 7.90 -10.55 -3.42
CA GLY A 10 7.35 -10.73 -4.76
C GLY A 10 6.09 -9.90 -5.05
N PRO A 11 5.59 -9.93 -6.28
CA PRO A 11 4.53 -9.04 -6.74
C PRO A 11 3.10 -9.48 -6.36
N ASP A 12 2.92 -10.69 -5.83
CA ASP A 12 1.61 -11.19 -5.43
C ASP A 12 1.40 -11.06 -3.93
N PRO A 13 0.53 -10.13 -3.44
CA PRO A 13 0.32 -9.89 -2.03
C PRO A 13 -0.34 -11.07 -1.29
N LEU A 14 -0.85 -12.07 -2.01
CA LEU A 14 -1.45 -13.26 -1.39
C LEU A 14 -0.40 -14.26 -0.93
N THR A 15 0.78 -14.26 -1.56
CA THR A 15 1.84 -15.25 -1.32
C THR A 15 3.17 -14.64 -0.88
N ALA A 16 3.41 -13.38 -1.15
CA ALA A 16 4.64 -12.69 -0.75
C ALA A 16 4.79 -12.61 0.78
N ARG A 17 6.04 -12.33 1.22
CA ARG A 17 6.38 -12.06 2.63
C ARG A 17 6.87 -10.61 2.74
N ILE A 18 6.65 -10.01 3.91
CA ILE A 18 7.17 -8.67 4.19
C ILE A 18 8.67 -8.73 4.41
N VAL A 19 9.44 -7.95 3.64
CA VAL A 19 10.89 -7.78 3.80
C VAL A 19 11.17 -6.54 4.66
N THR A 20 10.68 -5.38 4.23
CA THR A 20 10.72 -4.15 5.02
C THR A 20 9.34 -3.51 5.07
N ALA A 21 9.11 -2.71 6.08
CA ALA A 21 7.92 -1.86 6.16
C ALA A 21 8.27 -0.52 6.81
N CYS A 22 7.52 0.53 6.46
CA CYS A 22 7.63 1.83 7.07
C CYS A 22 6.25 2.41 7.38
N ILE A 23 6.10 2.96 8.58
CA ILE A 23 5.01 3.88 8.92
C ILE A 23 5.62 5.25 9.15
N VAL A 24 5.18 6.25 8.40
CA VAL A 24 5.65 7.62 8.52
C VAL A 24 4.51 8.56 8.87
N GLN A 25 4.69 9.35 9.91
CA GLN A 25 3.72 10.40 10.25
C GLN A 25 4.09 11.69 9.51
N CYS A 26 3.20 12.16 8.63
CA CYS A 26 3.38 13.35 7.81
C CYS A 26 2.28 14.39 8.07
N GLY A 27 2.66 15.67 8.13
CA GLY A 27 1.76 16.82 8.22
C GLY A 27 1.52 17.30 9.65
N GLY A 28 0.74 18.41 9.79
CA GLY A 28 0.39 18.98 11.09
C GLY A 28 1.49 19.80 11.74
N ASP A 29 2.41 20.41 10.97
CA ASP A 29 3.56 21.21 11.46
C ASP A 29 4.49 20.44 12.42
N GLN A 30 4.39 19.12 12.43
CA GLN A 30 5.30 18.25 13.19
C GLN A 30 6.43 17.74 12.30
N PRO A 31 7.63 17.51 12.86
CA PRO A 31 8.67 16.81 12.15
C PRO A 31 8.18 15.46 11.66
N VAL A 32 8.66 15.03 10.50
CA VAL A 32 8.40 13.67 10.00
C VAL A 32 8.98 12.68 10.99
N ASN A 33 8.15 11.78 11.46
CA ASN A 33 8.54 10.67 12.35
C ASN A 33 8.27 9.35 11.60
N ALA A 34 9.29 8.51 11.48
CA ALA A 34 9.22 7.24 10.80
C ALA A 34 9.57 6.09 11.75
N ALA A 35 8.80 5.02 11.67
CA ALA A 35 9.11 3.72 12.23
C ALA A 35 9.39 2.77 11.07
N ASN A 36 10.52 2.09 11.11
CA ASN A 36 10.98 1.19 10.06
C ASN A 36 11.21 -0.21 10.64
N TRP A 37 10.87 -1.22 9.86
CA TRP A 37 11.09 -2.62 10.17
C TRP A 37 11.85 -3.29 9.04
N LEU A 38 12.81 -4.11 9.39
CA LEU A 38 13.41 -5.14 8.57
C LEU A 38 13.05 -6.47 9.21
N THR A 39 12.50 -7.42 8.44
CA THR A 39 12.10 -8.72 8.95
C THR A 39 13.09 -9.81 8.54
N ASP A 40 13.08 -10.93 9.26
CA ASP A 40 13.82 -12.14 8.91
C ASP A 40 13.10 -13.00 7.84
N VAL A 41 11.98 -12.49 7.29
CA VAL A 41 11.07 -13.15 6.34
C VAL A 41 10.65 -14.57 6.76
N ASP A 42 10.66 -14.86 8.07
CA ASP A 42 10.40 -16.18 8.65
C ASP A 42 11.34 -17.26 8.08
N GLY A 43 12.59 -16.88 7.78
CA GLY A 43 13.62 -17.76 7.22
C GLY A 43 13.47 -18.07 5.74
N GLU A 44 12.45 -17.56 5.05
CA GLU A 44 12.28 -17.75 3.61
C GLU A 44 13.40 -17.07 2.79
N MET A 45 13.49 -17.40 1.51
CA MET A 45 14.43 -16.75 0.59
C MET A 45 13.80 -15.53 -0.05
N ILE A 46 14.55 -14.45 -0.13
CA ILE A 46 14.20 -13.29 -0.94
C ILE A 46 14.67 -13.56 -2.38
N PRO A 47 13.79 -13.59 -3.38
CA PRO A 47 14.19 -13.76 -4.78
C PRO A 47 15.13 -12.64 -5.26
N ASP A 48 16.08 -13.00 -6.12
CA ASP A 48 17.07 -12.05 -6.65
C ASP A 48 16.42 -10.84 -7.33
N GLU A 49 15.28 -11.04 -8.01
CA GLU A 49 14.53 -9.99 -8.67
C GLU A 49 13.96 -8.99 -7.65
N ALA A 50 13.50 -9.45 -6.50
CA ALA A 50 13.01 -8.59 -5.42
C ALA A 50 14.19 -7.86 -4.75
N ALA A 51 15.26 -8.58 -4.41
CA ALA A 51 16.47 -8.01 -3.84
C ALA A 51 17.10 -6.93 -4.75
N ALA A 52 17.03 -7.09 -6.08
CA ALA A 52 17.49 -6.08 -7.03
C ALA A 52 16.66 -4.79 -7.01
N ILE A 53 15.40 -4.84 -6.53
CA ILE A 53 14.52 -3.66 -6.43
C ILE A 53 14.78 -2.90 -5.13
N HIS A 54 14.69 -3.55 -3.98
CA HIS A 54 14.77 -2.91 -2.66
C HIS A 54 16.15 -3.02 -1.97
N GLY A 55 17.09 -3.77 -2.55
CA GLY A 55 18.47 -3.84 -2.07
C GLY A 55 18.72 -4.74 -0.87
N ILE A 56 17.75 -5.46 -0.35
CA ILE A 56 17.88 -6.34 0.81
C ILE A 56 18.08 -7.78 0.35
N SER A 57 19.21 -8.39 0.75
CA SER A 57 19.47 -9.80 0.47
C SER A 57 18.88 -10.73 1.53
N THR A 58 18.74 -12.02 1.19
CA THR A 58 18.33 -13.05 2.16
C THR A 58 19.27 -13.12 3.36
N GLU A 59 20.59 -12.99 3.11
CA GLU A 59 21.61 -13.02 4.16
C GLU A 59 21.46 -11.84 5.13
N GLN A 60 21.21 -10.64 4.58
CA GLN A 60 20.99 -9.46 5.39
C GLN A 60 19.71 -9.58 6.22
N ALA A 61 18.60 -9.99 5.61
CA ALA A 61 17.33 -10.20 6.30
C ALA A 61 17.48 -11.19 7.48
N ARG A 62 18.20 -12.30 7.27
CA ARG A 62 18.46 -13.30 8.33
C ARG A 62 19.38 -12.81 9.43
N ALA A 63 20.35 -11.93 9.13
CA ALA A 63 21.34 -11.45 10.09
C ALA A 63 20.84 -10.28 10.92
N GLU A 64 20.03 -9.40 10.34
CA GLU A 64 19.66 -8.09 10.90
C GLU A 64 18.16 -7.94 11.13
N GLY A 65 17.33 -8.79 10.48
CA GLY A 65 15.88 -8.71 10.55
C GLY A 65 15.32 -9.15 11.90
N ALA A 66 14.29 -8.45 12.35
CA ALA A 66 13.48 -8.88 13.49
C ALA A 66 12.62 -10.09 13.09
N PRO A 67 12.22 -10.93 14.05
CA PRO A 67 11.24 -11.98 13.79
C PRO A 67 9.98 -11.41 13.12
N LEU A 68 9.57 -12.00 12.01
CA LEU A 68 8.44 -11.48 11.22
C LEU A 68 7.17 -11.28 12.05
N ALA A 69 6.89 -12.21 13.00
CA ALA A 69 5.71 -12.10 13.86
C ALA A 69 5.75 -10.87 14.79
N GLU A 70 6.93 -10.50 15.29
CA GLU A 70 7.11 -9.29 16.10
C GLU A 70 6.91 -8.04 15.24
N ALA A 71 7.57 -7.98 14.08
CA ALA A 71 7.45 -6.85 13.16
C ALA A 71 5.99 -6.64 12.72
N VAL A 72 5.28 -7.69 12.29
CA VAL A 72 3.87 -7.61 11.87
C VAL A 72 2.97 -7.14 13.02
N THR A 73 3.23 -7.61 14.25
CA THR A 73 2.48 -7.17 15.44
C THR A 73 2.66 -5.67 15.67
N GLU A 74 3.89 -5.17 15.61
CA GLU A 74 4.19 -3.75 15.80
C GLU A 74 3.63 -2.88 14.67
N ILE A 75 3.71 -3.33 13.41
CA ILE A 75 3.13 -2.63 12.25
C ILE A 75 1.61 -2.49 12.44
N ILE A 76 0.91 -3.58 12.76
CA ILE A 76 -0.54 -3.54 13.01
C ILE A 76 -0.87 -2.61 14.17
N ALA A 77 -0.11 -2.65 15.25
CA ALA A 77 -0.31 -1.76 16.40
C ALA A 77 -0.13 -0.28 16.00
N GLY A 78 0.91 0.05 15.25
CA GLY A 78 1.17 1.41 14.77
C GLY A 78 0.06 1.94 13.86
N LEU A 79 -0.39 1.15 12.89
CA LEU A 79 -1.51 1.52 12.01
C LEU A 79 -2.84 1.62 12.77
N THR A 80 -3.09 0.70 13.71
CA THR A 80 -4.26 0.75 14.59
C THR A 80 -4.28 2.04 15.41
N GLN A 81 -3.13 2.43 15.98
CA GLN A 81 -3.02 3.68 16.73
C GLN A 81 -3.31 4.91 15.85
N ALA A 82 -2.84 4.92 14.59
CA ALA A 82 -3.17 5.98 13.64
C ALA A 82 -4.69 6.05 13.39
N ILE A 83 -5.32 4.91 13.09
CA ILE A 83 -6.78 4.82 12.86
C ILE A 83 -7.57 5.32 14.07
N LEU A 84 -7.24 4.86 15.28
CA LEU A 84 -7.92 5.27 16.52
C LEU A 84 -7.73 6.76 16.83
N SER A 85 -6.65 7.37 16.33
CA SER A 85 -6.39 8.81 16.43
C SER A 85 -7.06 9.62 15.32
N GLY A 86 -7.87 9.01 14.44
CA GLY A 86 -8.51 9.67 13.30
C GLY A 86 -7.55 10.06 12.18
N ILE A 87 -6.36 9.45 12.14
CA ILE A 87 -5.33 9.71 11.13
C ILE A 87 -5.51 8.69 9.99
N PRO A 88 -5.74 9.14 8.74
CA PRO A 88 -5.87 8.23 7.62
C PRO A 88 -4.55 7.56 7.26
N ILE A 89 -4.61 6.29 6.86
CA ILE A 89 -3.50 5.57 6.24
C ILE A 89 -3.37 6.04 4.79
N VAL A 90 -2.15 6.31 4.35
CA VAL A 90 -1.84 6.64 2.95
C VAL A 90 -0.87 5.61 2.42
N ALA A 91 -1.28 4.87 1.39
CA ALA A 91 -0.41 3.91 0.72
C ALA A 91 -0.61 3.97 -0.80
N MET A 92 0.48 3.93 -1.55
CA MET A 92 0.45 3.93 -3.01
C MET A 92 0.10 2.55 -3.55
N ASN A 93 -1.05 2.40 -4.21
CA ASN A 93 -1.61 1.08 -4.54
C ASN A 93 -1.92 0.25 -3.28
N ALA A 94 -2.57 0.89 -2.32
CA ALA A 94 -2.86 0.39 -0.97
C ALA A 94 -3.36 -1.05 -0.90
N ARG A 95 -4.03 -1.52 -1.96
CA ARG A 95 -4.48 -2.91 -2.06
C ARG A 95 -3.34 -3.91 -1.93
N TYR A 96 -2.15 -3.60 -2.44
CA TYR A 96 -1.00 -4.47 -2.32
C TYR A 96 -0.54 -4.58 -0.85
N ASP A 97 -0.17 -3.46 -0.26
CA ASP A 97 0.43 -3.41 1.08
C ASP A 97 -0.53 -3.91 2.16
N LEU A 98 -1.77 -3.44 2.12
CA LEU A 98 -2.76 -3.82 3.12
C LEU A 98 -3.23 -5.27 2.98
N THR A 99 -3.26 -5.82 1.75
CA THR A 99 -3.55 -7.25 1.56
C THR A 99 -2.39 -8.10 2.05
N LEU A 100 -1.15 -7.73 1.74
CA LEU A 100 0.03 -8.46 2.21
C LEU A 100 0.08 -8.47 3.74
N LEU A 101 -0.11 -7.33 4.39
CA LEU A 101 -0.17 -7.24 5.86
C LEU A 101 -1.29 -8.11 6.43
N ASP A 102 -2.48 -8.11 5.83
CA ASP A 102 -3.60 -8.96 6.25
C ASP A 102 -3.28 -10.45 6.12
N ARG A 103 -2.59 -10.86 5.05
CA ARG A 103 -2.16 -12.26 4.85
C ARG A 103 -1.07 -12.69 5.82
N GLU A 104 -0.13 -11.78 6.14
CA GLU A 104 0.85 -12.08 7.19
C GLU A 104 0.17 -12.21 8.56
N ALA A 105 -0.75 -11.32 8.90
CA ALA A 105 -1.53 -11.45 10.14
C ALA A 105 -2.28 -12.78 10.21
N GLU A 106 -2.89 -13.22 9.09
CA GLU A 106 -3.60 -14.50 9.00
C GLU A 106 -2.68 -15.70 9.22
N ARG A 107 -1.53 -15.74 8.53
CA ARG A 107 -0.52 -16.82 8.67
C ARG A 107 0.02 -16.92 10.09
N LEU A 108 0.19 -15.80 10.76
CA LEU A 108 0.73 -15.70 12.12
C LEU A 108 -0.35 -15.82 13.21
N GLY A 109 -1.63 -15.99 12.84
CA GLY A 109 -2.73 -16.05 13.81
C GLY A 109 -2.98 -14.74 14.57
N LEU A 110 -2.57 -13.60 14.01
CA LEU A 110 -2.76 -12.29 14.58
C LEU A 110 -4.11 -11.69 14.20
N ALA A 111 -4.56 -10.71 14.99
CA ALA A 111 -5.76 -9.94 14.65
C ALA A 111 -5.53 -9.14 13.36
N ALA A 112 -6.56 -9.08 12.50
CA ALA A 112 -6.54 -8.24 11.32
C ALA A 112 -6.46 -6.74 11.71
N LEU A 113 -5.91 -5.93 10.80
CA LEU A 113 -5.97 -4.48 10.94
C LEU A 113 -7.44 -4.03 11.00
N PRO A 114 -7.83 -3.17 11.96
CA PRO A 114 -9.18 -2.64 12.03
C PRO A 114 -9.50 -1.78 10.80
N ALA A 115 -10.78 -1.72 10.43
CA ALA A 115 -11.22 -0.84 9.36
C ALA A 115 -10.94 0.63 9.73
N GLY A 116 -10.47 1.39 8.74
CA GLY A 116 -10.19 2.81 8.91
C GLY A 116 -10.04 3.51 7.55
N PRO A 117 -10.05 4.84 7.54
CA PRO A 117 -9.94 5.57 6.29
C PRO A 117 -8.56 5.38 5.66
N VAL A 118 -8.56 4.94 4.39
CA VAL A 118 -7.37 4.79 3.56
C VAL A 118 -7.43 5.80 2.42
N ILE A 119 -6.29 6.38 2.07
CA ILE A 119 -6.11 7.26 0.91
C ILE A 119 -5.09 6.59 -0.01
N ASP A 120 -5.48 6.30 -1.24
CA ASP A 120 -4.64 5.67 -2.25
C ASP A 120 -4.41 6.60 -3.43
N PRO A 121 -3.23 7.22 -3.53
CA PRO A 121 -2.91 8.13 -4.63
C PRO A 121 -3.07 7.51 -6.03
N PHE A 122 -2.89 6.20 -6.16
CA PHE A 122 -3.06 5.49 -7.41
C PHE A 122 -4.52 5.43 -7.87
N VAL A 123 -5.42 5.07 -6.96
CA VAL A 123 -6.86 5.00 -7.24
C VAL A 123 -7.41 6.40 -7.54
N ILE A 124 -7.00 7.39 -6.74
CA ILE A 124 -7.41 8.78 -6.91
C ILE A 124 -6.93 9.31 -8.27
N ASP A 125 -5.66 9.16 -8.61
CA ASP A 125 -5.10 9.67 -9.87
C ASP A 125 -5.82 9.07 -11.09
N LYS A 126 -6.14 7.78 -11.05
CA LYS A 126 -6.91 7.13 -12.12
C LYS A 126 -8.35 7.63 -12.21
N GLN A 127 -8.88 8.20 -11.16
CA GLN A 127 -10.22 8.78 -11.14
C GLN A 127 -10.23 10.22 -11.64
N VAL A 128 -9.33 11.06 -11.12
CA VAL A 128 -9.34 12.50 -11.43
C VAL A 128 -8.72 12.83 -12.78
N ASP A 129 -7.81 11.99 -13.28
CA ASP A 129 -7.17 12.14 -14.59
C ASP A 129 -7.15 10.80 -15.37
N LYS A 130 -8.37 10.30 -15.63
CA LYS A 130 -8.64 8.98 -16.22
C LYS A 130 -7.87 8.73 -17.53
N TYR A 131 -7.70 9.76 -18.36
CA TYR A 131 -7.14 9.64 -19.71
C TYR A 131 -5.70 10.13 -19.81
N ARG A 132 -5.05 10.46 -18.71
CA ARG A 132 -3.65 10.86 -18.72
C ARG A 132 -2.78 9.75 -19.31
N PRO A 133 -1.99 10.06 -20.35
CA PRO A 133 -1.06 9.09 -20.92
C PRO A 133 0.10 8.77 -19.96
N GLY A 134 0.70 7.60 -20.12
CA GLY A 134 1.87 7.18 -19.36
C GLY A 134 1.57 6.27 -18.16
N LYS A 135 2.64 5.98 -17.43
CA LYS A 135 2.57 5.12 -16.24
C LYS A 135 1.96 5.86 -15.04
N ARG A 136 1.47 5.08 -14.08
CA ARG A 136 0.96 5.56 -12.78
C ARG A 136 1.72 4.92 -11.62
N THR A 137 3.03 4.71 -11.78
CA THR A 137 3.92 4.35 -10.70
C THR A 137 4.10 5.54 -9.76
N LEU A 138 4.55 5.33 -8.53
CA LEU A 138 4.83 6.41 -7.58
C LEU A 138 5.76 7.46 -8.20
N THR A 139 6.85 7.03 -8.84
CA THR A 139 7.77 7.93 -9.56
C THR A 139 7.07 8.79 -10.61
N ALA A 140 6.16 8.19 -11.40
CA ALA A 140 5.42 8.92 -12.42
C ALA A 140 4.41 9.92 -11.80
N LEU A 141 3.79 9.56 -10.68
CA LEU A 141 2.92 10.47 -9.93
C LEU A 141 3.73 11.62 -9.29
N CYS A 142 4.88 11.33 -8.70
CA CYS A 142 5.77 12.34 -8.15
C CYS A 142 6.18 13.37 -9.21
N GLN A 143 6.54 12.93 -10.40
CA GLN A 143 6.83 13.82 -11.53
C GLN A 143 5.60 14.66 -11.93
N HIS A 144 4.43 14.04 -12.04
CA HIS A 144 3.19 14.72 -12.45
C HIS A 144 2.73 15.76 -11.43
N TYR A 145 2.80 15.43 -10.14
CA TYR A 145 2.35 16.30 -9.04
C TYR A 145 3.46 17.21 -8.49
N ALA A 146 4.64 17.22 -9.12
CA ALA A 146 5.82 17.99 -8.69
C ALA A 146 6.19 17.70 -7.21
N VAL A 147 6.24 16.42 -6.86
CA VAL A 147 6.68 15.91 -5.56
C VAL A 147 8.12 15.40 -5.68
N PRO A 148 9.06 15.83 -4.82
CA PRO A 148 10.40 15.26 -4.80
C PRO A 148 10.36 13.79 -4.31
N LEU A 149 11.16 12.94 -4.95
CA LEU A 149 11.39 11.54 -4.58
C LEU A 149 12.90 11.29 -4.63
N ASP A 150 13.54 11.30 -3.46
CA ASP A 150 15.00 11.33 -3.37
C ASP A 150 15.64 9.92 -3.35
N ALA A 151 14.92 8.89 -2.96
CA ALA A 151 15.40 7.51 -2.85
C ALA A 151 14.26 6.52 -3.15
N ALA A 152 13.89 6.38 -4.43
CA ALA A 152 12.89 5.41 -4.83
C ALA A 152 13.29 3.97 -4.41
N HIS A 153 12.30 3.16 -4.00
CA HIS A 153 12.44 1.80 -3.49
C HIS A 153 13.10 1.71 -2.09
N SER A 154 12.89 2.75 -1.29
CA SER A 154 13.10 2.74 0.15
C SER A 154 11.75 3.03 0.80
N ALA A 155 11.23 2.12 1.64
CA ALA A 155 9.87 2.18 2.15
C ALA A 155 9.54 3.53 2.84
N ASP A 156 10.50 4.16 3.50
CA ASP A 156 10.32 5.46 4.13
C ASP A 156 10.17 6.60 3.11
N ALA A 157 11.02 6.62 2.08
CA ALA A 157 10.93 7.64 1.02
C ALA A 157 9.65 7.49 0.20
N ASP A 158 9.24 6.26 -0.10
CA ASP A 158 8.04 5.96 -0.88
C ASP A 158 6.77 6.28 -0.07
N ALA A 159 6.72 5.97 1.23
CA ALA A 159 5.64 6.35 2.13
C ALA A 159 5.49 7.89 2.26
N ILE A 160 6.62 8.62 2.40
CA ILE A 160 6.61 10.10 2.42
C ILE A 160 6.11 10.66 1.09
N ALA A 161 6.60 10.11 -0.02
CA ALA A 161 6.21 10.55 -1.35
C ALA A 161 4.72 10.31 -1.61
N ALA A 162 4.18 9.15 -1.21
CA ALA A 162 2.76 8.84 -1.31
C ALA A 162 1.90 9.86 -0.54
N CYS A 163 2.28 10.22 0.70
CA CYS A 163 1.62 11.27 1.47
C CYS A 163 1.64 12.64 0.76
N ARG A 164 2.79 13.02 0.20
CA ARG A 164 2.94 14.28 -0.53
C ARG A 164 2.11 14.31 -1.81
N VAL A 165 2.04 13.19 -2.54
CA VAL A 165 1.19 13.05 -3.73
C VAL A 165 -0.28 13.16 -3.33
N ALA A 166 -0.75 12.44 -2.29
CA ALA A 166 -2.11 12.54 -1.78
C ALA A 166 -2.49 13.99 -1.41
N TRP A 167 -1.58 14.69 -0.73
CA TRP A 167 -1.79 16.11 -0.39
C TRP A 167 -1.91 16.99 -1.63
N ARG A 168 -1.05 16.79 -2.65
CA ARG A 168 -1.11 17.52 -3.92
C ARG A 168 -2.42 17.24 -4.67
N GLN A 169 -2.87 16.01 -4.68
CA GLN A 169 -4.15 15.63 -5.29
C GLN A 169 -5.31 16.36 -4.63
N GLY A 170 -5.38 16.38 -3.31
CA GLY A 170 -6.39 17.17 -2.59
C GLY A 170 -6.33 18.67 -2.88
N ALA A 171 -5.12 19.24 -2.96
CA ALA A 171 -4.93 20.67 -3.26
C ALA A 171 -5.30 21.04 -4.71
N GLN A 172 -5.09 20.14 -5.68
CA GLN A 172 -5.37 20.39 -7.10
C GLN A 172 -6.81 20.05 -7.51
N HIS A 173 -7.49 19.19 -6.75
CA HIS A 173 -8.84 18.73 -7.05
C HIS A 173 -9.81 19.08 -5.89
N PRO A 174 -10.44 20.27 -5.92
CA PRO A 174 -11.31 20.72 -4.81
C PRO A 174 -12.42 19.74 -4.43
N ALA A 175 -12.92 18.95 -5.38
CA ALA A 175 -13.92 17.93 -5.10
C ALA A 175 -13.43 16.85 -4.11
N LEU A 176 -12.12 16.56 -4.08
CA LEU A 176 -11.54 15.62 -3.11
C LEU A 176 -11.45 16.25 -1.72
N SER A 177 -11.01 17.52 -1.63
CA SER A 177 -10.82 18.21 -0.36
C SER A 177 -12.13 18.59 0.35
N LEU A 178 -13.27 18.52 -0.35
CA LEU A 178 -14.60 18.71 0.23
C LEU A 178 -15.18 17.42 0.83
N MET A 179 -14.60 16.26 0.55
CA MET A 179 -15.02 14.98 1.11
C MET A 179 -14.47 14.83 2.54
N THR A 180 -15.26 14.23 3.42
CA THR A 180 -14.74 13.66 4.66
C THR A 180 -13.84 12.47 4.35
N LEU A 181 -13.03 12.03 5.31
CA LEU A 181 -12.17 10.85 5.12
C LEU A 181 -12.98 9.58 4.81
N ASP A 182 -14.13 9.40 5.45
CA ASP A 182 -15.01 8.25 5.22
C ASP A 182 -15.68 8.29 3.83
N GLU A 183 -16.10 9.47 3.39
CA GLU A 183 -16.63 9.68 2.04
C GLU A 183 -15.56 9.40 0.98
N LEU A 184 -14.34 9.87 1.18
CA LEU A 184 -13.23 9.63 0.27
C LEU A 184 -12.84 8.14 0.23
N HIS A 185 -12.81 7.46 1.38
CA HIS A 185 -12.55 6.02 1.46
C HIS A 185 -13.63 5.23 0.70
N THR A 186 -14.91 5.53 0.96
CA THR A 186 -16.04 4.89 0.27
C THR A 186 -16.02 5.13 -1.23
N ALA A 187 -15.72 6.36 -1.65
CA ALA A 187 -15.58 6.70 -3.06
C ALA A 187 -14.46 5.90 -3.74
N GLN A 188 -13.30 5.76 -3.10
CA GLN A 188 -12.17 4.98 -3.62
C GLN A 188 -12.51 3.49 -3.76
N THR A 189 -13.27 2.91 -2.84
CA THR A 189 -13.77 1.52 -2.98
C THR A 189 -14.57 1.35 -4.27
N LYS A 190 -15.46 2.29 -4.56
CA LYS A 190 -16.24 2.29 -5.79
C LYS A 190 -15.35 2.51 -7.03
N TRP A 191 -14.46 3.49 -6.98
CA TRP A 191 -13.55 3.79 -8.11
C TRP A 191 -12.60 2.63 -8.42
N ALA A 192 -12.07 1.95 -7.41
CA ALA A 192 -11.21 0.79 -7.60
C ALA A 192 -11.96 -0.34 -8.32
N ALA A 193 -13.18 -0.63 -7.91
CA ALA A 193 -14.03 -1.63 -8.55
C ALA A 193 -14.35 -1.27 -10.02
N GLU A 194 -14.70 -0.02 -10.30
CA GLU A 194 -14.96 0.47 -11.67
C GLU A 194 -13.70 0.41 -12.55
N GLN A 195 -12.54 0.77 -12.00
CA GLN A 195 -11.25 0.70 -12.68
C GLN A 195 -10.87 -0.75 -12.99
N ALA A 196 -11.09 -1.68 -12.07
CA ALA A 196 -10.82 -3.10 -12.26
C ALA A 196 -11.77 -3.70 -13.33
N ALA A 197 -13.06 -3.37 -13.28
CA ALA A 197 -14.03 -3.82 -14.28
C ALA A 197 -13.66 -3.33 -15.69
N SER A 198 -13.29 -2.07 -15.85
CA SER A 198 -12.83 -1.51 -17.13
C SER A 198 -11.55 -2.19 -17.64
N LEU A 199 -10.61 -2.49 -16.75
CA LEU A 199 -9.37 -3.20 -17.11
C LEU A 199 -9.67 -4.66 -17.51
N GLN A 200 -10.59 -5.32 -16.80
CA GLN A 200 -11.02 -6.67 -17.13
C GLN A 200 -11.68 -6.73 -18.51
N GLU A 201 -12.53 -5.79 -18.85
CA GLU A 201 -13.12 -5.69 -20.19
C GLU A 201 -12.04 -5.52 -21.28
N TYR A 202 -11.03 -4.72 -21.00
CA TYR A 202 -9.89 -4.54 -21.92
C TYR A 202 -9.13 -5.85 -22.13
N PHE A 203 -8.80 -6.59 -21.06
CA PHE A 203 -8.08 -7.86 -21.16
C PHE A 203 -8.91 -8.93 -21.82
N ARG A 204 -10.22 -8.99 -21.58
CA ARG A 204 -11.13 -9.96 -22.20
C ARG A 204 -11.25 -9.85 -23.72
N LYS A 205 -10.77 -8.77 -24.31
CA LYS A 205 -10.62 -8.66 -25.78
C LYS A 205 -9.56 -9.64 -26.33
N LYS A 206 -8.61 -10.07 -25.51
CA LYS A 206 -7.55 -11.02 -25.88
C LYS A 206 -7.67 -12.35 -25.16
N ASP A 207 -8.07 -12.34 -23.91
CA ASP A 207 -8.27 -13.49 -23.04
C ASP A 207 -9.68 -13.42 -22.41
N PRO A 208 -10.66 -14.15 -22.95
CA PRO A 208 -12.06 -14.13 -22.45
C PRO A 208 -12.20 -14.57 -20.99
N GLN A 209 -11.21 -15.29 -20.45
CA GLN A 209 -11.20 -15.76 -19.04
C GLN A 209 -10.50 -14.79 -18.09
N ALA A 210 -9.98 -13.67 -18.58
CA ALA A 210 -9.31 -12.70 -17.74
C ALA A 210 -10.19 -12.21 -16.60
N VAL A 211 -9.66 -12.26 -15.38
CA VAL A 211 -10.27 -11.73 -14.16
C VAL A 211 -9.33 -10.68 -13.57
N VAL A 212 -9.88 -9.55 -13.21
CA VAL A 212 -9.14 -8.48 -12.52
C VAL A 212 -9.81 -8.27 -11.17
N GLU A 213 -9.03 -8.43 -10.10
CA GLU A 213 -9.51 -8.22 -8.74
C GLU A 213 -9.92 -6.75 -8.53
N GLY A 214 -11.11 -6.54 -8.05
CA GLY A 214 -11.69 -5.21 -7.81
C GLY A 214 -11.82 -4.82 -6.35
N ALA A 215 -11.56 -5.75 -5.43
CA ALA A 215 -11.61 -5.45 -4.00
C ALA A 215 -10.54 -4.44 -3.61
N TRP A 216 -10.89 -3.52 -2.72
CA TRP A 216 -10.02 -2.49 -2.19
C TRP A 216 -10.54 -2.03 -0.81
N PRO A 217 -9.70 -1.70 0.17
CA PRO A 217 -8.24 -1.64 0.12
C PRO A 217 -7.56 -3.00 0.38
N ILE A 218 -8.30 -4.03 0.71
CA ILE A 218 -7.81 -5.39 1.01
C ILE A 218 -8.58 -6.38 0.14
N ILE A 219 -7.88 -7.35 -0.44
CA ILE A 219 -8.50 -8.51 -1.07
C ILE A 219 -9.10 -9.38 0.03
N PRO A 220 -10.40 -9.71 0.01
CA PRO A 220 -11.00 -10.53 1.06
C PRO A 220 -10.33 -11.90 1.20
N ARG A 221 -10.24 -12.38 2.44
CA ARG A 221 -9.81 -13.75 2.71
C ARG A 221 -10.79 -14.72 2.04
N GLN A 222 -10.28 -15.78 1.43
CA GLN A 222 -11.15 -16.84 0.94
C GLN A 222 -11.78 -17.51 2.15
N GLN A 223 -13.10 -17.48 2.23
CA GLN A 223 -13.80 -18.29 3.23
C GLN A 223 -13.48 -19.77 2.91
N GLU A 224 -12.79 -20.46 3.82
CA GLU A 224 -12.73 -21.91 3.74
C GLU A 224 -14.18 -22.40 3.70
N GLY A 225 -14.55 -23.00 2.57
CA GLY A 225 -15.91 -23.43 2.34
C GLY A 225 -16.38 -24.31 3.48
N ALA A 226 -17.51 -23.95 4.07
CA ALA A 226 -18.25 -24.85 4.93
C ALA A 226 -18.45 -26.16 4.16
N ARG A 227 -17.63 -27.17 4.48
CA ARG A 227 -17.82 -28.55 4.06
C ARG A 227 -18.78 -29.24 5.01
#